data_d3ff226f2afd9cde201476a45fa6bf8f
#
_entry.id   d3ff226f2afd9cde201476a45fa6bf8f
#
_cell.length_a   1.000
_cell.length_b   1.000
_cell.length_c   1.000
_cell.angle_alpha   90.00
_cell.angle_beta   90.00
_cell.angle_gamma   90.00
#
_symmetry.space_group_name_H-M   'P 1'
#
loop_
_entity.id
_entity.type
_entity.pdbx_description
1 polymer ?
#
loop_
_entity_poly.entity_id
_entity_poly.type
_entity_poly.pdbx_seq_one_letter_code
_entity_poly.pdbx_strand_id
1 'polypeptide(L)'
;PLVQLNGVAMIDRLIQIFVRNGADKVVVIINNEVPLTKEHLLELQRNSEVPLELVIKTTPSSMHSFYELSKVMKQGRFCLTTVDTVFREDEFAEFIKIFEEQEEYDGLMAVTPFVDDEKPLYVEVDEDKNIKAFLDERVSEGLLVSGGVYALGDEAREVLADCVEKGVHRMRNYQRALL
;
A
#
# COMPACT_ATOMS: atom_id res chain seq x y z
N PRO A 1 -3.03 14.58 -1.23
CA PRO A 1 -3.39 14.05 0.12
C PRO A 1 -4.46 14.87 0.84
N LEU A 2 -4.50 16.21 0.63
CA LEU A 2 -5.45 17.11 1.30
C LEU A 2 -6.79 17.31 0.56
N VAL A 3 -7.00 16.65 -0.59
CA VAL A 3 -8.32 16.58 -1.23
C VAL A 3 -9.30 15.97 -0.25
N GLN A 4 -10.50 16.55 -0.15
CA GLN A 4 -11.51 16.11 0.81
C GLN A 4 -12.51 15.14 0.18
N LEU A 5 -12.81 14.08 0.89
CA LEU A 5 -13.94 13.19 0.65
C LEU A 5 -14.94 13.36 1.79
N ASN A 6 -16.15 13.84 1.47
CA ASN A 6 -17.20 14.15 2.46
C ASN A 6 -16.70 15.05 3.61
N GLY A 7 -15.87 16.05 3.30
CA GLY A 7 -15.36 17.01 4.27
C GLY A 7 -14.14 16.56 5.09
N VAL A 8 -13.60 15.36 4.83
CA VAL A 8 -12.40 14.83 5.49
C VAL A 8 -11.28 14.69 4.48
N ALA A 9 -10.07 15.15 4.80
CA ALA A 9 -8.91 14.97 3.93
C ALA A 9 -8.61 13.49 3.72
N MET A 10 -8.24 13.11 2.50
CA MET A 10 -7.99 11.70 2.14
C MET A 10 -6.93 11.07 3.05
N ILE A 11 -5.88 11.81 3.39
CA ILE A 11 -4.83 11.31 4.29
C ILE A 11 -5.35 11.08 5.71
N ASP A 12 -6.19 11.96 6.23
CA ASP A 12 -6.76 11.84 7.58
C ASP A 12 -7.69 10.63 7.64
N ARG A 13 -8.55 10.49 6.61
CA ARG A 13 -9.44 9.32 6.48
C ARG A 13 -8.64 8.03 6.49
N LEU A 14 -7.57 7.94 5.70
CA LEU A 14 -6.77 6.74 5.57
C LEU A 14 -6.03 6.39 6.87
N ILE A 15 -5.41 7.38 7.53
CA ILE A 15 -4.77 7.19 8.85
C ILE A 15 -5.79 6.68 9.87
N GLN A 16 -6.98 7.30 9.94
CA GLN A 16 -8.04 6.88 10.85
C GLN A 16 -8.52 5.44 10.58
N ILE A 17 -8.67 5.05 9.32
CA ILE A 17 -9.03 3.68 8.94
C ILE A 17 -7.96 2.69 9.42
N PHE A 18 -6.68 2.99 9.21
CA PHE A 18 -5.60 2.12 9.67
C PHE A 18 -5.59 1.97 11.19
N VAL A 19 -5.73 3.08 11.93
CA VAL A 19 -5.78 3.05 13.41
C VAL A 19 -6.99 2.25 13.92
N ARG A 20 -8.18 2.47 13.35
CA ARG A 20 -9.39 1.71 13.73
C ARG A 20 -9.29 0.22 13.41
N ASN A 21 -8.46 -0.17 12.45
CA ASN A 21 -8.20 -1.57 12.08
C ASN A 21 -6.89 -2.11 12.68
N GLY A 22 -6.45 -1.59 13.81
CA GLY A 22 -5.43 -2.20 14.64
C GLY A 22 -3.98 -1.78 14.33
N ALA A 23 -3.75 -0.80 13.45
CA ALA A 23 -2.39 -0.32 13.23
C ALA A 23 -1.79 0.25 14.52
N ASP A 24 -0.68 -0.30 14.96
CA ASP A 24 0.04 0.15 16.16
C ASP A 24 1.09 1.24 15.85
N LYS A 25 1.34 1.50 14.57
CA LYS A 25 2.19 2.57 14.04
C LYS A 25 1.76 2.88 12.61
N VAL A 26 1.72 4.15 12.25
CA VAL A 26 1.52 4.60 10.88
C VAL A 26 2.76 5.34 10.40
N VAL A 27 3.23 5.02 9.20
CA VAL A 27 4.36 5.71 8.55
C VAL A 27 3.88 6.30 7.24
N VAL A 28 4.13 7.58 7.04
CA VAL A 28 3.71 8.31 5.84
C VAL A 28 4.94 8.89 5.14
N ILE A 29 5.02 8.73 3.82
CA ILE A 29 6.02 9.41 3.01
C ILE A 29 5.38 10.47 2.12
N ILE A 30 5.98 11.64 2.08
CA ILE A 30 5.64 12.72 1.16
C ILE A 30 6.90 13.23 0.47
N ASN A 31 6.74 13.83 -0.71
CA ASN A 31 7.84 14.52 -1.36
C ASN A 31 8.14 15.88 -0.68
N ASN A 32 9.25 16.50 -1.05
CA ASN A 32 9.69 17.78 -0.47
C ASN A 32 8.87 18.99 -0.97
N GLU A 33 8.00 18.81 -1.98
CA GLU A 33 7.35 19.87 -2.73
C GLU A 33 5.92 20.19 -2.25
N VAL A 34 5.48 19.60 -1.14
CA VAL A 34 4.10 19.71 -0.61
C VAL A 34 4.07 20.32 0.80
N PRO A 35 4.41 21.63 0.94
CA PRO A 35 4.55 22.25 2.26
C PRO A 35 3.26 22.22 3.10
N LEU A 36 2.10 22.41 2.48
CA LEU A 36 0.80 22.34 3.19
C LEU A 36 0.51 20.95 3.73
N THR A 37 0.80 19.91 2.94
CA THR A 37 0.64 18.51 3.40
C THR A 37 1.61 18.19 4.54
N LYS A 38 2.84 18.69 4.46
CA LYS A 38 3.83 18.55 5.53
C LYS A 38 3.35 19.19 6.84
N GLU A 39 2.89 20.43 6.78
CA GLU A 39 2.39 21.16 7.96
C GLU A 39 1.20 20.41 8.59
N HIS A 40 0.23 20.00 7.78
CA HIS A 40 -0.91 19.24 8.22
C HIS A 40 -0.52 17.91 8.90
N LEU A 41 0.38 17.13 8.30
CA LEU A 41 0.86 15.88 8.89
C LEU A 41 1.66 16.06 10.17
N LEU A 42 2.44 17.15 10.30
CA LEU A 42 3.13 17.48 11.55
C LEU A 42 2.15 17.86 12.67
N GLU A 43 1.02 18.46 12.34
CA GLU A 43 -0.05 18.72 13.31
C GLU A 43 -0.74 17.41 13.72
N LEU A 44 -1.10 16.56 12.76
CA LEU A 44 -1.65 15.23 13.04
C LEU A 44 -0.72 14.39 13.91
N GLN A 45 0.58 14.41 13.65
CA GLN A 45 1.57 13.66 14.41
C GLN A 45 1.57 14.03 15.90
N ARG A 46 1.31 15.30 16.25
CA ARG A 46 1.24 15.76 17.64
C ARG A 46 0.00 15.26 18.37
N ASN A 47 -1.07 14.97 17.65
CA ASN A 47 -2.39 14.65 18.17
C ASN A 47 -2.80 13.18 17.88
N SER A 48 -1.93 12.38 17.28
CA SER A 48 -2.23 11.00 16.91
C SER A 48 -2.31 10.09 18.12
N GLU A 49 -3.30 9.19 18.12
CA GLU A 49 -3.48 8.15 19.17
C GLU A 49 -2.40 7.06 19.09
N VAL A 50 -1.82 6.86 17.89
CA VAL A 50 -0.71 5.92 17.67
C VAL A 50 0.51 6.67 17.12
N PRO A 51 1.74 6.14 17.25
CA PRO A 51 2.92 6.73 16.65
C PRO A 51 2.73 6.96 15.15
N LEU A 52 2.73 8.24 14.74
CA LEU A 52 2.72 8.66 13.35
C LEU A 52 4.12 9.15 12.97
N GLU A 53 4.80 8.46 12.07
CA GLU A 53 6.13 8.84 11.60
C GLU A 53 6.05 9.41 10.19
N LEU A 54 6.72 10.53 9.96
CA LEU A 54 6.73 11.24 8.69
C LEU A 54 8.11 11.16 8.03
N VAL A 55 8.17 10.57 6.85
CA VAL A 55 9.32 10.58 5.96
C VAL A 55 9.12 11.65 4.90
N ILE A 56 10.07 12.60 4.78
CA ILE A 56 9.99 13.67 3.79
C ILE A 56 11.13 13.47 2.80
N LYS A 57 10.80 12.90 1.64
CA LYS A 57 11.80 12.57 0.62
C LYS A 57 11.17 12.44 -0.76
N THR A 58 11.71 13.17 -1.73
CA THR A 58 11.38 12.95 -3.14
C THR A 58 12.09 11.70 -3.65
N THR A 59 11.35 10.78 -4.22
CA THR A 59 11.83 9.49 -4.71
C THR A 59 11.50 9.30 -6.19
N PRO A 60 12.26 8.45 -6.92
CA PRO A 60 12.05 8.24 -8.35
C PRO A 60 10.73 7.53 -8.69
N SER A 61 10.18 6.75 -7.76
CA SER A 61 8.94 5.99 -7.95
C SER A 61 8.30 5.57 -6.63
N SER A 62 7.06 5.06 -6.68
CA SER A 62 6.35 4.50 -5.52
C SER A 62 7.10 3.33 -4.86
N MET A 63 7.78 2.50 -5.63
CA MET A 63 8.64 1.43 -5.09
C MET A 63 9.78 1.99 -4.25
N HIS A 64 10.44 3.06 -4.70
CA HIS A 64 11.49 3.73 -3.92
C HIS A 64 10.92 4.44 -2.69
N SER A 65 9.70 4.98 -2.79
CA SER A 65 8.98 5.50 -1.61
C SER A 65 8.75 4.41 -0.57
N PHE A 66 8.30 3.24 -1.00
CA PHE A 66 8.14 2.08 -0.12
C PHE A 66 9.48 1.64 0.49
N TYR A 67 10.57 1.65 -0.27
CA TYR A 67 11.90 1.34 0.26
C TYR A 67 12.33 2.34 1.34
N GLU A 68 12.04 3.63 1.19
CA GLU A 68 12.32 4.61 2.25
C GLU A 68 11.43 4.38 3.50
N LEU A 69 10.15 4.03 3.31
CA LEU A 69 9.25 3.66 4.40
C LEU A 69 9.76 2.42 5.15
N SER A 70 10.23 1.40 4.44
CA SER A 70 10.68 0.13 5.03
C SER A 70 11.82 0.28 6.03
N LYS A 71 12.63 1.35 5.91
CA LYS A 71 13.75 1.65 6.81
C LYS A 71 13.32 2.11 8.21
N VAL A 72 12.09 2.63 8.33
CA VAL A 72 11.56 3.20 9.57
C VAL A 72 10.34 2.45 10.09
N MET A 73 9.86 1.47 9.33
CA MET A 73 8.79 0.58 9.77
C MET A 73 9.29 -0.40 10.84
N LYS A 74 8.39 -0.84 11.72
CA LYS A 74 8.66 -1.96 12.62
C LYS A 74 8.83 -3.25 11.82
N GLN A 75 9.52 -4.22 12.40
CA GLN A 75 9.53 -5.59 11.89
C GLN A 75 8.15 -6.24 12.07
N GLY A 76 7.83 -7.19 11.22
CA GLY A 76 6.59 -7.93 11.22
C GLY A 76 5.68 -7.59 10.04
N ARG A 77 4.43 -7.96 10.18
CA ARG A 77 3.40 -7.79 9.14
C ARG A 77 2.93 -6.33 9.06
N PHE A 78 2.66 -5.86 7.85
CA PHE A 78 2.26 -4.47 7.60
C PHE A 78 1.27 -4.36 6.44
N CYS A 79 0.52 -3.25 6.41
CA CYS A 79 -0.31 -2.87 5.27
C CYS A 79 0.28 -1.66 4.57
N LEU A 80 0.30 -1.68 3.24
CA LEU A 80 0.80 -0.62 2.37
C LEU A 80 -0.29 -0.20 1.37
N THR A 81 -0.48 1.11 1.21
CA THR A 81 -1.35 1.67 0.16
C THR A 81 -0.90 3.07 -0.23
N THR A 82 -1.46 3.58 -1.32
CA THR A 82 -1.34 5.00 -1.70
C THR A 82 -2.54 5.80 -1.16
N VAL A 83 -2.35 7.11 -0.95
CA VAL A 83 -3.37 7.96 -0.33
C VAL A 83 -4.61 8.18 -1.20
N ASP A 84 -4.49 7.99 -2.50
CA ASP A 84 -5.56 8.15 -3.50
C ASP A 84 -6.41 6.88 -3.69
N THR A 85 -6.06 5.78 -3.05
CA THR A 85 -6.87 4.57 -3.04
C THR A 85 -8.11 4.79 -2.17
N VAL A 86 -9.29 4.64 -2.78
CA VAL A 86 -10.58 4.76 -2.09
C VAL A 86 -11.26 3.39 -2.04
N PHE A 87 -11.56 2.95 -0.84
CA PHE A 87 -12.20 1.66 -0.57
C PHE A 87 -13.24 1.80 0.55
N ARG A 88 -14.06 0.79 0.70
CA ARG A 88 -15.02 0.69 1.80
C ARG A 88 -14.29 0.20 3.05
N GLU A 89 -14.58 0.83 4.19
CA GLU A 89 -13.90 0.50 5.44
C GLU A 89 -14.25 -0.90 5.97
N ASP A 90 -15.48 -1.35 5.74
CA ASP A 90 -15.92 -2.69 6.11
C ASP A 90 -15.18 -3.79 5.29
N GLU A 91 -14.94 -3.56 4.00
CA GLU A 91 -14.15 -4.45 3.15
C GLU A 91 -12.67 -4.44 3.55
N PHE A 92 -12.14 -3.27 3.94
CA PHE A 92 -10.78 -3.17 4.44
C PHE A 92 -10.61 -3.89 5.79
N ALA A 93 -11.58 -3.78 6.70
CA ALA A 93 -11.56 -4.50 7.97
C ALA A 93 -11.53 -6.03 7.76
N GLU A 94 -12.33 -6.54 6.82
CA GLU A 94 -12.31 -7.96 6.47
C GLU A 94 -10.97 -8.38 5.82
N PHE A 95 -10.41 -7.53 4.96
CA PHE A 95 -9.09 -7.74 4.35
C PHE A 95 -7.98 -7.87 5.42
N ILE A 96 -7.95 -6.98 6.41
CA ILE A 96 -6.97 -7.04 7.50
C ILE A 96 -7.20 -8.28 8.35
N LYS A 97 -8.46 -8.59 8.70
CA LYS A 97 -8.80 -9.78 9.48
C LYS A 97 -8.34 -11.07 8.80
N ILE A 98 -8.61 -11.23 7.49
CA ILE A 98 -8.13 -12.39 6.72
C ILE A 98 -6.60 -12.49 6.81
N PHE A 99 -5.91 -11.38 6.65
CA PHE A 99 -4.45 -11.38 6.72
C PHE A 99 -3.94 -11.74 8.11
N GLU A 100 -4.58 -11.27 9.19
CA GLU A 100 -4.18 -11.58 10.57
C GLU A 100 -4.45 -13.05 10.95
N GLU A 101 -5.56 -13.62 10.47
CA GLU A 101 -5.98 -15.00 10.78
C GLU A 101 -5.20 -16.06 9.96
N GLN A 102 -4.65 -15.68 8.81
CA GLN A 102 -3.92 -16.58 7.90
C GLN A 102 -2.41 -16.32 7.99
N GLU A 103 -1.77 -16.93 9.00
CA GLU A 103 -0.33 -16.75 9.24
C GLU A 103 0.54 -17.34 8.13
N GLU A 104 0.02 -18.33 7.39
CA GLU A 104 0.70 -18.97 6.26
C GLU A 104 0.76 -18.14 4.99
N TYR A 105 0.03 -17.02 4.91
CA TYR A 105 0.09 -16.14 3.75
C TYR A 105 1.29 -15.20 3.83
N ASP A 106 2.18 -15.26 2.84
CA ASP A 106 3.29 -14.33 2.66
C ASP A 106 2.81 -12.92 2.33
N GLY A 107 1.63 -12.82 1.72
CA GLY A 107 0.99 -11.55 1.40
C GLY A 107 -0.45 -11.70 0.95
N LEU A 108 -1.18 -10.60 1.06
CA LEU A 108 -2.56 -10.46 0.58
C LEU A 108 -2.68 -9.17 -0.22
N MET A 109 -3.36 -9.22 -1.35
CA MET A 109 -3.60 -8.07 -2.23
C MET A 109 -5.08 -7.83 -2.44
N ALA A 110 -5.52 -6.58 -2.29
CA ALA A 110 -6.85 -6.20 -2.74
C ALA A 110 -6.89 -6.11 -4.27
N VAL A 111 -7.89 -6.74 -4.86
CA VAL A 111 -8.12 -6.75 -6.31
C VAL A 111 -9.56 -6.39 -6.64
N THR A 112 -9.79 -5.88 -7.84
CA THR A 112 -11.13 -5.49 -8.31
C THR A 112 -11.32 -5.90 -9.78
N PRO A 113 -12.54 -6.25 -10.19
CA PRO A 113 -12.87 -6.42 -11.61
C PRO A 113 -13.05 -5.07 -12.36
N PHE A 114 -13.13 -3.96 -11.63
CA PHE A 114 -13.33 -2.62 -12.19
C PHE A 114 -12.01 -2.05 -12.69
N VAL A 115 -11.98 -1.63 -13.96
CA VAL A 115 -10.79 -1.08 -14.62
C VAL A 115 -11.06 0.40 -14.90
N ASP A 116 -10.39 1.28 -14.19
CA ASP A 116 -10.44 2.75 -14.34
C ASP A 116 -9.02 3.36 -14.39
N ASP A 117 -8.04 2.59 -14.88
CA ASP A 117 -6.66 3.03 -15.05
C ASP A 117 -6.29 2.93 -16.53
N GLU A 118 -5.54 3.91 -17.03
CA GLU A 118 -4.98 3.87 -18.39
C GLU A 118 -3.96 2.73 -18.60
N LYS A 119 -3.32 2.30 -17.51
CA LYS A 119 -2.29 1.24 -17.53
C LYS A 119 -2.47 0.30 -16.33
N PRO A 120 -3.59 -0.43 -16.27
CA PRO A 120 -3.87 -1.32 -15.15
C PRO A 120 -2.81 -2.40 -15.04
N LEU A 121 -2.58 -2.89 -13.83
CA LEU A 121 -1.85 -4.12 -13.59
C LEU A 121 -2.85 -5.24 -13.39
N TYR A 122 -2.95 -6.12 -14.37
CA TYR A 122 -3.84 -7.28 -14.29
C TYR A 122 -3.24 -8.34 -13.39
N VAL A 123 -4.12 -9.01 -12.65
CA VAL A 123 -3.77 -10.07 -11.68
C VAL A 123 -4.45 -11.35 -12.13
N GLU A 124 -3.65 -12.36 -12.44
CA GLU A 124 -4.12 -13.70 -12.71
C GLU A 124 -4.07 -14.51 -11.42
N VAL A 125 -5.17 -15.19 -11.08
CA VAL A 125 -5.29 -16.02 -9.89
C VAL A 125 -5.72 -17.44 -10.27
N ASP A 126 -5.38 -18.42 -9.43
CA ASP A 126 -5.90 -19.78 -9.55
C ASP A 126 -7.29 -19.94 -8.86
N GLU A 127 -7.79 -21.18 -8.82
CA GLU A 127 -9.08 -21.52 -8.21
C GLU A 127 -9.12 -21.25 -6.70
N ASP A 128 -7.95 -21.31 -6.04
CA ASP A 128 -7.77 -21.02 -4.61
C ASP A 128 -7.45 -19.55 -4.32
N LYS A 129 -7.52 -18.68 -5.36
CA LYS A 129 -7.20 -17.24 -5.33
C LYS A 129 -5.72 -16.91 -5.08
N ASN A 130 -4.80 -17.88 -5.24
CA ASN A 130 -3.38 -17.55 -5.23
C ASN A 130 -3.00 -16.79 -6.50
N ILE A 131 -2.18 -15.77 -6.35
CA ILE A 131 -1.69 -14.96 -7.48
C ILE A 131 -0.69 -15.80 -8.28
N LYS A 132 -0.94 -15.93 -9.58
CA LYS A 132 -0.09 -16.67 -10.53
C LYS A 132 0.78 -15.75 -11.36
N ALA A 133 0.24 -14.59 -11.74
CA ALA A 133 0.98 -13.64 -12.57
C ALA A 133 0.46 -12.21 -12.43
N PHE A 134 1.36 -11.28 -12.70
CA PHE A 134 1.06 -9.86 -12.91
C PHE A 134 1.31 -9.49 -14.36
N LEU A 135 0.28 -9.05 -15.08
CA LEU A 135 0.28 -8.83 -16.51
C LEU A 135 0.08 -7.35 -16.85
N ASP A 136 0.78 -6.85 -17.87
CA ASP A 136 0.62 -5.47 -18.35
C ASP A 136 -0.53 -5.35 -19.35
N GLU A 137 -1.00 -6.46 -19.92
CA GLU A 137 -2.05 -6.52 -20.92
C GLU A 137 -3.15 -7.51 -20.51
N ARG A 138 -4.38 -7.24 -20.94
CA ARG A 138 -5.52 -8.14 -20.72
C ARG A 138 -5.46 -9.30 -21.71
N VAL A 139 -5.04 -10.47 -21.24
CA VAL A 139 -4.88 -11.68 -22.06
C VAL A 139 -6.12 -12.59 -22.06
N SER A 140 -7.05 -12.41 -21.11
CA SER A 140 -8.28 -13.18 -21.01
C SER A 140 -9.41 -12.36 -20.38
N GLU A 141 -10.65 -12.87 -20.49
CA GLU A 141 -11.79 -12.36 -19.72
C GLU A 141 -11.68 -12.78 -18.25
N GLY A 142 -12.24 -11.97 -17.34
CA GLY A 142 -12.27 -12.29 -15.90
C GLY A 142 -11.00 -11.97 -15.13
N LEU A 143 -9.96 -11.39 -15.76
CA LEU A 143 -8.80 -10.89 -15.03
C LEU A 143 -9.21 -9.75 -14.07
N LEU A 144 -8.66 -9.82 -12.87
CA LEU A 144 -8.76 -8.76 -11.87
C LEU A 144 -7.67 -7.72 -12.10
N VAL A 145 -7.79 -6.56 -11.48
CA VAL A 145 -6.73 -5.54 -11.44
C VAL A 145 -6.33 -5.26 -10.00
N SER A 146 -5.08 -4.88 -9.81
CA SER A 146 -4.57 -4.48 -8.49
C SER A 146 -5.33 -3.28 -7.96
N GLY A 147 -5.88 -3.39 -6.76
CA GLY A 147 -6.58 -2.31 -6.04
C GLY A 147 -5.64 -1.38 -5.27
N GLY A 148 -4.32 -1.60 -5.32
CA GLY A 148 -3.34 -0.72 -4.67
C GLY A 148 -3.26 -0.83 -3.15
N VAL A 149 -3.86 -1.87 -2.55
CA VAL A 149 -3.75 -2.19 -1.12
C VAL A 149 -3.07 -3.55 -0.97
N TYR A 150 -2.02 -3.58 -0.16
CA TYR A 150 -1.17 -4.75 0.07
C TYR A 150 -1.01 -4.98 1.56
N ALA A 151 -1.17 -6.21 2.01
CA ALA A 151 -0.76 -6.66 3.33
C ALA A 151 0.37 -7.68 3.16
N LEU A 152 1.52 -7.46 3.77
CA LEU A 152 2.77 -8.16 3.47
C LEU A 152 3.54 -8.47 4.77
N GLY A 153 4.43 -9.46 4.71
CA GLY A 153 5.39 -9.80 5.76
C GLY A 153 6.78 -9.18 5.56
N ASP A 154 7.71 -9.53 6.44
CA ASP A 154 9.09 -9.03 6.42
C ASP A 154 9.86 -9.48 5.17
N GLU A 155 9.57 -10.67 4.64
CA GLU A 155 10.17 -11.22 3.43
C GLU A 155 9.97 -10.30 2.22
N ALA A 156 8.82 -9.64 2.15
CA ALA A 156 8.52 -8.67 1.10
C ALA A 156 9.47 -7.44 1.13
N ARG A 157 10.01 -7.10 2.30
CA ARG A 157 11.02 -6.03 2.43
C ARG A 157 12.40 -6.47 1.97
N GLU A 158 12.74 -7.74 2.13
CA GLU A 158 13.99 -8.31 1.61
C GLU A 158 13.96 -8.32 0.08
N VAL A 159 12.86 -8.78 -0.51
CA VAL A 159 12.64 -8.71 -1.96
C VAL A 159 12.69 -7.26 -2.47
N LEU A 160 12.14 -6.31 -1.72
CA LEU A 160 12.20 -4.89 -2.06
C LEU A 160 13.64 -4.35 -2.09
N ALA A 161 14.44 -4.69 -1.09
CA ALA A 161 15.85 -4.30 -1.02
C ALA A 161 16.65 -4.86 -2.19
N ASP A 162 16.47 -6.13 -2.51
CA ASP A 162 17.08 -6.81 -3.66
C ASP A 162 16.66 -6.16 -5.01
N CYS A 163 15.38 -5.81 -5.15
CA CYS A 163 14.88 -5.08 -6.32
C CYS A 163 15.57 -3.72 -6.49
N VAL A 164 15.74 -2.96 -5.40
CA VAL A 164 16.41 -1.66 -5.44
C VAL A 164 17.89 -1.82 -5.81
N GLU A 165 18.58 -2.81 -5.25
CA GLU A 165 19.99 -3.11 -5.56
C GLU A 165 20.17 -3.51 -7.03
N LYS A 166 19.22 -4.27 -7.59
CA LYS A 166 19.20 -4.67 -9.02
C LYS A 166 18.72 -3.56 -9.97
N GLY A 167 18.41 -2.37 -9.47
CA GLY A 167 17.98 -1.24 -10.29
C GLY A 167 16.56 -1.37 -10.85
N VAL A 168 15.68 -2.13 -10.18
CA VAL A 168 14.26 -2.16 -10.50
C VAL A 168 13.63 -0.81 -10.12
N HIS A 169 12.76 -0.25 -10.98
CA HIS A 169 12.24 1.11 -10.78
C HIS A 169 10.72 1.21 -10.61
N ARG A 170 9.95 0.15 -10.88
CA ARG A 170 8.48 0.22 -10.88
C ARG A 170 7.88 -0.74 -9.87
N MET A 171 6.84 -0.27 -9.16
CA MET A 171 6.08 -1.09 -8.21
C MET A 171 5.58 -2.40 -8.85
N ARG A 172 5.06 -2.38 -10.07
CA ARG A 172 4.60 -3.59 -10.78
C ARG A 172 5.70 -4.64 -10.99
N ASN A 173 6.96 -4.21 -11.14
CA ASN A 173 8.09 -5.14 -11.28
C ASN A 173 8.51 -5.72 -9.92
N TYR A 174 8.41 -4.94 -8.86
CA TYR A 174 8.54 -5.46 -7.51
C TYR A 174 7.44 -6.47 -7.19
N GLN A 175 6.19 -6.21 -7.55
CA GLN A 175 5.09 -7.17 -7.38
C GLN A 175 5.37 -8.50 -8.10
N ARG A 176 5.93 -8.46 -9.31
CA ARG A 176 6.38 -9.66 -10.02
C ARG A 176 7.52 -10.40 -9.32
N ALA A 177 8.36 -9.69 -8.60
CA ALA A 177 9.47 -10.29 -7.86
C ALA A 177 9.02 -10.95 -6.54
N LEU A 178 7.80 -10.69 -6.08
CA LEU A 178 7.19 -11.37 -4.92
C LEU A 178 6.67 -12.78 -5.26
N LEU A 179 6.48 -13.10 -6.53
CA LEU A 179 6.08 -14.43 -7.04
C LEU A 179 7.30 -15.32 -7.27
#